data_9c16d6281e69de2c2e7cd2c380810f69
#
_entry.id   9c16d6281e69de2c2e7cd2c380810f69
#
_cell.length_a   1.000
_cell.length_b   1.000
_cell.length_c   1.000
_cell.angle_alpha   90.00
_cell.angle_beta   90.00
_cell.angle_gamma   90.00
#
_symmetry.space_group_name_H-M   'P 1'
#
loop_
_entity.id
_entity.type
_entity.pdbx_description
1 polymer ?
#
loop_
_entity_poly.entity_id
_entity_poly.type
_entity_poly.pdbx_seq_one_letter_code
_entity_poly.pdbx_strand_id
1 'polypeptide(L)'
;MKCPFCQHEDTQVLDTRVSEVGDAIRRRRRCAQCDKRFTTYERIELSMPIIVKKDGSRTEYESGKLRGSLRLALRKRPVSAEAIDAACASIEEKLLTSGRREVDTGYIGELVMQELKRLDKIAYIRFASVYKNFEDLAEFQEAIAEVGQPRK
;
A
#
# COMPACT_ATOMS: atom_id res chain seq x y z
N MET A 1 0.46 -21.21 22.44
CA MET A 1 1.76 -21.02 21.74
C MET A 1 2.70 -22.08 22.24
N LYS A 2 3.34 -22.83 21.33
CA LYS A 2 4.22 -23.94 21.70
C LYS A 2 5.50 -23.47 22.40
N CYS A 3 5.93 -24.25 23.39
CA CYS A 3 7.21 -24.01 24.07
C CYS A 3 8.40 -24.24 23.10
N PRO A 4 9.34 -23.29 22.98
CA PRO A 4 10.48 -23.47 22.07
C PRO A 4 11.49 -24.53 22.54
N PHE A 5 11.39 -25.00 23.78
CA PHE A 5 12.33 -25.95 24.36
C PHE A 5 11.85 -27.40 24.36
N CYS A 6 10.56 -27.66 24.62
CA CYS A 6 9.98 -29.00 24.68
C CYS A 6 8.78 -29.22 23.77
N GLN A 7 8.39 -28.22 22.97
CA GLN A 7 7.28 -28.25 22.01
C GLN A 7 5.89 -28.45 22.65
N HIS A 8 5.77 -28.41 23.96
CA HIS A 8 4.49 -28.51 24.65
C HIS A 8 3.57 -27.33 24.26
N GLU A 9 2.29 -27.61 24.05
CA GLU A 9 1.36 -26.61 23.50
C GLU A 9 0.89 -25.57 24.51
N ASP A 10 0.86 -25.97 25.81
CA ASP A 10 0.36 -25.10 26.87
C ASP A 10 1.47 -24.27 27.52
N THR A 11 1.28 -22.95 27.45
CA THR A 11 2.19 -21.96 28.05
C THR A 11 1.39 -20.84 28.70
N GLN A 12 1.74 -20.48 29.92
CA GLN A 12 1.09 -19.42 30.69
C GLN A 12 1.80 -18.09 30.51
N VAL A 13 1.04 -17.00 30.38
CA VAL A 13 1.56 -15.63 30.40
C VAL A 13 1.74 -15.20 31.86
N LEU A 14 2.97 -14.85 32.23
CA LEU A 14 3.31 -14.37 33.57
C LEU A 14 3.23 -12.84 33.68
N ASP A 15 3.60 -12.13 32.61
CA ASP A 15 3.69 -10.68 32.59
C ASP A 15 3.45 -10.17 31.16
N THR A 16 2.79 -9.03 31.04
CA THR A 16 2.52 -8.34 29.77
C THR A 16 2.89 -6.88 29.93
N ARG A 17 3.70 -6.36 29.02
CA ARG A 17 4.10 -4.94 28.98
C ARG A 17 4.01 -4.42 27.54
N VAL A 18 3.53 -3.19 27.40
CA VAL A 18 3.64 -2.45 26.14
C VAL A 18 5.07 -1.88 26.05
N SER A 19 5.65 -1.85 24.83
CA SER A 19 6.92 -1.18 24.59
C SER A 19 6.83 0.32 24.89
N GLU A 20 7.94 0.97 25.18
CA GLU A 20 7.96 2.42 25.47
C GLU A 20 7.40 3.26 24.33
N VAL A 21 7.58 2.80 23.08
CA VAL A 21 7.06 3.46 21.88
C VAL A 21 5.60 3.09 21.58
N GLY A 22 5.06 2.06 22.24
CA GLY A 22 3.68 1.62 22.06
C GLY A 22 3.43 0.73 20.81
N ASP A 23 4.47 0.32 20.10
CA ASP A 23 4.42 -0.42 18.82
C ASP A 23 4.45 -1.95 18.99
N ALA A 24 4.72 -2.44 20.20
CA ALA A 24 4.83 -3.88 20.49
C ALA A 24 4.32 -4.22 21.89
N ILE A 25 3.77 -5.42 22.02
CA ILE A 25 3.42 -6.02 23.31
C ILE A 25 4.43 -7.11 23.61
N ARG A 26 5.15 -6.97 24.72
CA ARG A 26 6.08 -7.97 25.24
C ARG A 26 5.35 -8.84 26.26
N ARG A 27 5.37 -10.16 26.05
CA ARG A 27 4.80 -11.13 27.00
C ARG A 27 5.86 -12.09 27.50
N ARG A 28 6.01 -12.21 28.82
CA ARG A 28 6.85 -13.22 29.46
C ARG A 28 6.01 -14.46 29.72
N ARG A 29 6.44 -15.61 29.20
CA ARG A 29 5.72 -16.88 29.28
C ARG A 29 6.51 -17.92 30.06
N ARG A 30 5.78 -18.90 30.62
CA ARG A 30 6.31 -20.09 31.29
C ARG A 30 5.63 -21.33 30.69
N CYS A 31 6.43 -22.36 30.39
CA CYS A 31 5.90 -23.63 29.95
C CYS A 31 5.35 -24.42 31.15
N ALA A 32 4.15 -24.99 31.03
CA ALA A 32 3.55 -25.80 32.09
C ALA A 32 4.30 -27.12 32.29
N GLN A 33 4.96 -27.66 31.24
CA GLN A 33 5.63 -28.96 31.31
C GLN A 33 7.09 -28.86 31.76
N CYS A 34 7.92 -28.02 31.10
CA CYS A 34 9.36 -27.96 31.40
C CYS A 34 9.78 -26.77 32.29
N ASP A 35 8.83 -25.98 32.75
CA ASP A 35 8.97 -24.80 33.61
C ASP A 35 9.91 -23.69 33.08
N LYS A 36 10.45 -23.84 31.89
CA LYS A 36 11.30 -22.84 31.26
C LYS A 36 10.51 -21.60 30.88
N ARG A 37 11.17 -20.45 31.01
CA ARG A 37 10.61 -19.14 30.69
C ARG A 37 11.16 -18.65 29.37
N PHE A 38 10.30 -17.99 28.58
CA PHE A 38 10.67 -17.34 27.33
C PHE A 38 9.83 -16.07 27.12
N THR A 39 10.28 -15.22 26.25
CA THR A 39 9.60 -13.96 25.92
C THR A 39 9.09 -14.01 24.49
N THR A 40 7.89 -13.49 24.29
CA THR A 40 7.29 -13.30 22.97
C THR A 40 6.97 -11.83 22.76
N TYR A 41 7.00 -11.42 21.51
CA TYR A 41 6.58 -10.09 21.08
C TYR A 41 5.42 -10.21 20.11
N GLU A 42 4.41 -9.38 20.32
CA GLU A 42 3.34 -9.14 19.37
C GLU A 42 3.56 -7.75 18.78
N ARG A 43 3.68 -7.69 17.46
CA ARG A 43 3.92 -6.45 16.71
C ARG A 43 2.90 -6.31 15.61
N ILE A 44 2.58 -5.08 15.27
CA ILE A 44 1.76 -4.79 14.08
C ILE A 44 2.61 -5.11 12.85
N GLU A 45 2.14 -6.02 12.01
CA GLU A 45 2.74 -6.31 10.72
C GLU A 45 1.86 -5.68 9.63
N LEU A 46 2.36 -4.62 9.02
CA LEU A 46 1.77 -4.01 7.85
C LEU A 46 2.52 -4.50 6.62
N SER A 47 1.87 -5.31 5.79
CA SER A 47 2.45 -5.80 4.55
C SER A 47 1.72 -5.20 3.35
N MET A 48 2.50 -4.73 2.36
CA MET A 48 1.95 -4.33 1.08
C MET A 48 1.39 -5.54 0.34
N PRO A 49 0.28 -5.39 -0.41
CA PRO A 49 -0.25 -6.47 -1.22
C PRO A 49 0.73 -6.84 -2.35
N ILE A 50 0.69 -8.10 -2.76
CA ILE A 50 1.37 -8.57 -3.97
C ILE A 50 0.68 -7.99 -5.19
N ILE A 51 1.47 -7.57 -6.18
CA ILE A 51 0.96 -6.99 -7.41
C ILE A 51 0.81 -8.07 -8.48
N VAL A 52 -0.42 -8.22 -8.97
CA VAL A 52 -0.73 -9.12 -10.09
C VAL A 52 -0.71 -8.33 -11.39
N LYS A 53 0.19 -8.70 -12.30
CA LYS A 53 0.30 -8.06 -13.61
C LYS A 53 -0.75 -8.60 -14.59
N LYS A 54 -0.93 -7.91 -15.73
CA LYS A 54 -1.87 -8.31 -16.80
C LYS A 54 -1.61 -9.72 -17.35
N ASP A 55 -0.35 -10.17 -17.34
CA ASP A 55 0.06 -11.52 -17.75
C ASP A 55 -0.14 -12.59 -16.66
N GLY A 56 -0.70 -12.22 -15.50
CA GLY A 56 -0.91 -13.09 -14.36
C GLY A 56 0.31 -13.27 -13.46
N SER A 57 1.48 -12.72 -13.81
CA SER A 57 2.67 -12.79 -12.95
C SER A 57 2.50 -11.95 -11.69
N ARG A 58 3.17 -12.39 -10.61
CA ARG A 58 3.12 -11.78 -9.29
C ARG A 58 4.45 -11.14 -8.96
N THR A 59 4.42 -9.92 -8.46
CA THR A 59 5.62 -9.19 -8.04
C THR A 59 5.36 -8.47 -6.72
N GLU A 60 6.40 -8.23 -5.96
CA GLU A 60 6.33 -7.38 -4.78
C GLU A 60 6.02 -5.93 -5.18
N TYR A 61 5.39 -5.21 -4.25
CA TYR A 61 5.16 -3.78 -4.40
C TYR A 61 6.50 -3.02 -4.34
N GLU A 62 6.71 -2.11 -5.28
CA GLU A 62 7.89 -1.25 -5.32
C GLU A 62 7.49 0.23 -5.34
N SER A 63 7.71 0.94 -4.22
CA SER A 63 7.43 2.37 -4.08
C SER A 63 8.11 3.24 -5.16
N GLY A 64 9.32 2.86 -5.58
CA GLY A 64 10.05 3.54 -6.65
C GLY A 64 9.32 3.53 -7.99
N LYS A 65 8.60 2.49 -8.33
CA LYS A 65 7.80 2.40 -9.57
C LYS A 65 6.59 3.34 -9.51
N LEU A 66 5.89 3.37 -8.39
CA LEU A 66 4.77 4.29 -8.19
C LEU A 66 5.23 5.74 -8.33
N ARG A 67 6.29 6.10 -7.59
CA ARG A 67 6.88 7.45 -7.64
C ARG A 67 7.36 7.83 -9.04
N GLY A 68 8.00 6.90 -9.75
CA GLY A 68 8.45 7.09 -11.14
C GLY A 68 7.28 7.39 -12.09
N SER A 69 6.18 6.67 -11.96
CA SER A 69 4.97 6.88 -12.77
C SER A 69 4.34 8.26 -12.54
N LEU A 70 4.21 8.68 -11.26
CA LEU A 70 3.70 10.01 -10.93
C LEU A 70 4.63 11.12 -11.45
N ARG A 71 5.95 11.00 -11.27
CA ARG A 71 6.93 11.97 -11.78
C ARG A 71 6.90 12.08 -13.30
N LEU A 72 6.72 10.97 -14.01
CA LEU A 72 6.64 10.99 -15.47
C LEU A 72 5.38 11.73 -15.94
N ALA A 73 4.23 11.46 -15.35
CA ALA A 73 2.99 12.15 -15.68
C ALA A 73 3.04 13.65 -15.36
N LEU A 74 3.67 14.01 -14.24
CA LEU A 74 3.80 15.38 -13.75
C LEU A 74 5.01 16.14 -14.32
N ARG A 75 5.75 15.55 -15.26
CA ARG A 75 6.92 16.19 -15.86
C ARG A 75 6.56 17.54 -16.48
N LYS A 76 7.33 18.59 -16.13
CA LYS A 76 7.09 19.98 -16.54
C LYS A 76 5.73 20.55 -16.10
N ARG A 77 5.15 20.03 -15.00
CA ARG A 77 3.97 20.62 -14.37
C ARG A 77 4.38 21.32 -13.07
N PRO A 78 3.66 22.40 -12.67
CA PRO A 78 3.95 23.16 -11.45
C PRO A 78 3.43 22.43 -10.20
N VAL A 79 3.93 21.21 -9.96
CA VAL A 79 3.59 20.37 -8.79
C VAL A 79 4.88 20.11 -8.03
N SER A 80 4.87 20.37 -6.74
CA SER A 80 6.06 20.25 -5.89
C SER A 80 6.40 18.77 -5.61
N ALA A 81 7.66 18.52 -5.22
CA ALA A 81 8.09 17.18 -4.83
C ALA A 81 7.32 16.65 -3.61
N GLU A 82 7.03 17.53 -2.66
CA GLU A 82 6.26 17.23 -1.45
C GLU A 82 4.82 16.78 -1.80
N ALA A 83 4.20 17.41 -2.81
CA ALA A 83 2.87 17.02 -3.26
C ALA A 83 2.88 15.64 -3.94
N ILE A 84 3.96 15.29 -4.66
CA ILE A 84 4.15 13.96 -5.24
C ILE A 84 4.35 12.93 -4.12
N ASP A 85 5.14 13.26 -3.11
CA ASP A 85 5.39 12.38 -1.96
C ASP A 85 4.12 12.12 -1.16
N ALA A 86 3.31 13.17 -0.94
CA ALA A 86 2.00 13.04 -0.30
C ALA A 86 1.03 12.16 -1.12
N ALA A 87 1.03 12.27 -2.43
CA ALA A 87 0.23 11.41 -3.30
C ALA A 87 0.69 9.95 -3.24
N CYS A 88 2.00 9.68 -3.23
CA CYS A 88 2.54 8.34 -3.02
C CYS A 88 2.09 7.76 -1.68
N ALA A 89 2.24 8.52 -0.59
CA ALA A 89 1.84 8.10 0.75
C ALA A 89 0.33 7.80 0.83
N SER A 90 -0.52 8.63 0.20
CA SER A 90 -1.97 8.41 0.14
C SER A 90 -2.33 7.10 -0.58
N ILE A 91 -1.65 6.79 -1.69
CA ILE A 91 -1.87 5.54 -2.43
C ILE A 91 -1.38 4.34 -1.60
N GLU A 92 -0.20 4.44 -1.00
CA GLU A 92 0.37 3.38 -0.15
C GLU A 92 -0.51 3.09 1.06
N GLU A 93 -1.06 4.11 1.71
CA GLU A 93 -2.02 3.96 2.80
C GLU A 93 -3.28 3.21 2.35
N LYS A 94 -3.84 3.56 1.19
CA LYS A 94 -5.01 2.86 0.63
C LYS A 94 -4.71 1.40 0.31
N LEU A 95 -3.50 1.08 -0.17
CA LEU A 95 -3.07 -0.29 -0.40
C LEU A 95 -2.95 -1.09 0.90
N LEU A 96 -2.29 -0.52 1.92
CA LEU A 96 -2.12 -1.14 3.25
C LEU A 96 -3.46 -1.39 3.96
N THR A 97 -4.38 -0.41 3.87
CA THR A 97 -5.68 -0.48 4.55
C THR A 97 -6.75 -1.24 3.77
N SER A 98 -6.48 -1.62 2.52
CA SER A 98 -7.42 -2.38 1.69
C SER A 98 -7.75 -3.77 2.24
N GLY A 99 -6.89 -4.34 3.10
CA GLY A 99 -6.99 -5.70 3.62
C GLY A 99 -6.79 -6.80 2.55
N ARG A 100 -6.42 -6.42 1.33
CA ARG A 100 -6.21 -7.35 0.21
C ARG A 100 -4.81 -7.92 0.26
N ARG A 101 -4.68 -9.23 0.05
CA ARG A 101 -3.37 -9.88 -0.08
C ARG A 101 -2.74 -9.66 -1.44
N GLU A 102 -3.58 -9.51 -2.47
CA GLU A 102 -3.17 -9.28 -3.85
C GLU A 102 -4.03 -8.17 -4.45
N VAL A 103 -3.43 -7.33 -5.29
CA VAL A 103 -4.11 -6.32 -6.10
C VAL A 103 -3.58 -6.37 -7.52
N ASP A 104 -4.45 -6.14 -8.50
CA ASP A 104 -4.02 -6.02 -9.89
C ASP A 104 -3.43 -4.63 -10.18
N THR A 105 -2.65 -4.55 -11.26
CA THR A 105 -2.07 -3.27 -11.70
C THR A 105 -3.14 -2.24 -12.08
N GLY A 106 -4.34 -2.71 -12.45
CA GLY A 106 -5.49 -1.87 -12.75
C GLY A 106 -5.94 -1.06 -11.54
N TYR A 107 -6.08 -1.70 -10.41
CA TYR A 107 -6.46 -1.02 -9.16
C TYR A 107 -5.45 0.06 -8.77
N ILE A 108 -4.14 -0.22 -8.89
CA ILE A 108 -3.10 0.80 -8.63
C ILE A 108 -3.21 1.96 -9.61
N GLY A 109 -3.43 1.66 -10.89
CA GLY A 109 -3.61 2.68 -11.92
C GLY A 109 -4.79 3.61 -11.63
N GLU A 110 -5.90 3.08 -11.15
CA GLU A 110 -7.06 3.89 -10.73
C GLU A 110 -6.73 4.81 -9.54
N LEU A 111 -5.99 4.31 -8.54
CA LEU A 111 -5.53 5.13 -7.43
C LEU A 111 -4.61 6.27 -7.89
N VAL A 112 -3.69 5.98 -8.82
CA VAL A 112 -2.82 7.00 -9.43
C VAL A 112 -3.65 8.04 -10.19
N MET A 113 -4.64 7.61 -10.97
CA MET A 113 -5.52 8.52 -11.70
C MET A 113 -6.32 9.43 -10.77
N GLN A 114 -6.82 8.92 -9.64
CA GLN A 114 -7.51 9.74 -8.64
C GLN A 114 -6.61 10.83 -8.07
N GLU A 115 -5.37 10.50 -7.72
CA GLU A 115 -4.42 11.49 -7.20
C GLU A 115 -3.99 12.50 -8.28
N LEU A 116 -3.72 12.05 -9.51
CA LEU A 116 -3.38 12.94 -10.62
C LEU A 116 -4.52 13.89 -10.97
N LYS A 117 -5.78 13.43 -10.94
CA LYS A 117 -6.97 14.27 -11.17
C LYS A 117 -7.06 15.42 -10.16
N ARG A 118 -6.59 15.18 -8.92
CA ARG A 118 -6.53 16.19 -7.86
C ARG A 118 -5.35 17.15 -8.02
N LEU A 119 -4.19 16.63 -8.42
CA LEU A 119 -2.94 17.40 -8.50
C LEU A 119 -2.85 18.26 -9.77
N ASP A 120 -3.08 17.65 -10.93
CA ASP A 120 -2.93 18.32 -12.24
C ASP A 120 -3.71 17.60 -13.32
N LYS A 121 -4.67 18.28 -13.91
CA LYS A 121 -5.57 17.74 -14.95
C LYS A 121 -4.81 17.28 -16.21
N ILE A 122 -3.74 17.97 -16.60
CA ILE A 122 -2.93 17.59 -17.77
C ILE A 122 -2.14 16.33 -17.49
N ALA A 123 -1.58 16.20 -16.27
CA ALA A 123 -0.89 14.98 -15.86
C ALA A 123 -1.85 13.78 -15.81
N TYR A 124 -3.09 13.99 -15.36
CA TYR A 124 -4.13 12.98 -15.43
C TYR A 124 -4.36 12.48 -16.87
N ILE A 125 -4.55 13.39 -17.84
CA ILE A 125 -4.77 13.03 -19.25
C ILE A 125 -3.55 12.28 -19.83
N ARG A 126 -2.33 12.73 -19.52
CA ARG A 126 -1.09 12.03 -19.94
C ARG A 126 -1.02 10.61 -19.42
N PHE A 127 -1.32 10.41 -18.15
CA PHE A 127 -1.32 9.08 -17.56
C PHE A 127 -2.45 8.22 -18.12
N ALA A 128 -3.66 8.78 -18.24
CA ALA A 128 -4.82 8.11 -18.81
C ALA A 128 -4.57 7.63 -20.24
N SER A 129 -3.89 8.42 -21.07
CA SER A 129 -3.58 8.07 -22.47
C SER A 129 -2.75 6.80 -22.62
N VAL A 130 -1.89 6.50 -21.62
CA VAL A 130 -1.07 5.28 -21.61
C VAL A 130 -1.78 4.14 -20.86
N TYR A 131 -2.45 4.50 -19.76
CA TYR A 131 -3.05 3.52 -18.86
C TYR A 131 -4.35 2.91 -19.40
N LYS A 132 -5.28 3.75 -19.90
CA LYS A 132 -6.58 3.32 -20.43
C LYS A 132 -6.51 2.68 -21.81
N ASN A 133 -5.41 2.92 -22.54
CA ASN A 133 -5.22 2.41 -23.91
C ASN A 133 -6.45 2.69 -24.78
N PHE A 134 -6.79 4.00 -24.94
CA PHE A 134 -7.96 4.42 -25.72
C PHE A 134 -7.96 3.82 -27.13
N GLU A 135 -9.09 3.30 -27.55
CA GLU A 135 -9.26 2.68 -28.87
C GLU A 135 -9.59 3.74 -29.94
N ASP A 136 -10.26 4.83 -29.54
CA ASP A 136 -10.61 5.92 -30.43
C ASP A 136 -10.53 7.32 -29.82
N LEU A 137 -10.76 8.34 -30.63
CA LEU A 137 -10.76 9.75 -30.22
C LEU A 137 -11.95 10.10 -29.31
N ALA A 138 -13.08 9.39 -29.43
CA ALA A 138 -14.25 9.68 -28.62
C ALA A 138 -14.01 9.34 -27.16
N GLU A 139 -13.42 8.17 -26.85
CA GLU A 139 -13.02 7.79 -25.50
C GLU A 139 -12.02 8.78 -24.89
N PHE A 140 -11.09 9.28 -25.70
CA PHE A 140 -10.13 10.29 -25.25
C PHE A 140 -10.81 11.63 -24.93
N GLN A 141 -11.78 12.06 -25.77
CA GLN A 141 -12.57 13.26 -25.53
C GLN A 141 -13.43 13.14 -24.26
N GLU A 142 -14.02 11.98 -24.00
CA GLU A 142 -14.75 11.72 -22.76
C GLU A 142 -13.86 11.86 -21.53
N ALA A 143 -12.63 11.32 -21.57
CA ALA A 143 -11.68 11.47 -20.49
C ALA A 143 -11.27 12.93 -20.24
N ILE A 144 -11.17 13.75 -21.29
CA ILE A 144 -10.95 15.19 -21.19
C ILE A 144 -12.16 15.89 -20.57
N ALA A 145 -13.38 15.57 -21.03
CA ALA A 145 -14.62 16.14 -20.52
C ALA A 145 -14.82 15.84 -19.02
N GLU A 146 -14.50 14.63 -18.60
CA GLU A 146 -14.55 14.18 -17.19
C GLU A 146 -13.70 15.06 -16.27
N VAL A 147 -12.58 15.57 -16.76
CA VAL A 147 -11.64 16.40 -15.97
C VAL A 147 -11.92 17.89 -16.15
N GLY A 148 -12.60 18.28 -17.25
CA GLY A 148 -12.92 19.68 -17.60
C GLY A 148 -14.01 20.29 -16.75
N GLN A 149 -14.90 19.50 -16.17
CA GLN A 149 -16.02 20.04 -15.40
C GLN A 149 -15.53 20.66 -14.06
N PRO A 150 -15.88 21.93 -13.77
CA PRO A 150 -15.63 22.50 -12.46
C PRO A 150 -16.49 21.77 -11.43
N ARG A 151 -15.90 21.44 -10.28
CA ARG A 151 -16.69 20.95 -9.13
C ARG A 151 -17.71 22.03 -8.74
N LYS A 152 -19.01 21.69 -8.79
CA LYS A 152 -20.06 22.48 -8.13
C LYS A 152 -19.87 22.44 -6.62
#